data_ca7f997c3ac2f3660bd82e10244eb9a8
#
_entry.id   ca7f997c3ac2f3660bd82e10244eb9a8
#
_cell.length_a   1.000
_cell.length_b   1.000
_cell.length_c   1.000
_cell.angle_alpha   90.00
_cell.angle_beta   90.00
_cell.angle_gamma   90.00
#
_symmetry.space_group_name_H-M   'P 1'
#
loop_
_entity.id
_entity.type
_entity.pdbx_description
1 polymer ?
#
loop_
_entity_poly.entity_id
_entity_poly.type
_entity_poly.pdbx_seq_one_letter_code
_entity_poly.pdbx_strand_id
1 'polypeptide(L)'
;METSCGVVLVNYGSILLLQYPQGHWDFPKGHIENEDADRKATAARELAEETGINDIQFVEGFEFRTAYDFRHKGKRIDKQVFWYIAETETMAVKISHEHTEQLWLEWEDAMNQLTHHESQGVLAAANAHMKSIGRD
;
A
#
# COMPACT_ATOMS: atom_id res chain seq x y z
N MET A 1 18.36 -6.19 -5.98
CA MET A 1 16.91 -5.93 -6.08
C MET A 1 16.37 -5.64 -4.68
N GLU A 2 15.91 -4.44 -4.46
CA GLU A 2 15.23 -4.12 -3.21
C GLU A 2 13.78 -4.57 -3.28
N THR A 3 13.27 -5.18 -2.21
CA THR A 3 11.90 -5.69 -2.17
C THR A 3 11.14 -5.06 -1.02
N SER A 4 9.99 -4.49 -1.33
CA SER A 4 9.02 -3.98 -0.36
C SER A 4 7.70 -4.73 -0.52
N CYS A 5 6.87 -4.66 0.51
CA CYS A 5 5.50 -5.15 0.47
C CYS A 5 4.58 -4.07 0.98
N GLY A 6 3.42 -3.96 0.37
CA GLY A 6 2.46 -2.94 0.73
C GLY A 6 1.04 -3.44 0.64
N VAL A 7 0.12 -2.59 1.06
CA VAL A 7 -1.28 -2.97 1.17
C VAL A 7 -2.20 -1.86 0.69
N VAL A 8 -3.18 -2.24 -0.12
CA VAL A 8 -4.35 -1.41 -0.42
C VAL A 8 -5.34 -1.69 0.71
N LEU A 9 -5.43 -0.77 1.66
CA LEU A 9 -6.27 -0.94 2.85
C LEU A 9 -7.64 -0.36 2.61
N VAL A 10 -8.66 -1.19 2.79
CA VAL A 10 -10.05 -0.84 2.48
C VAL A 10 -10.88 -0.81 3.76
N ASN A 11 -11.64 0.27 3.93
CA ASN A 11 -12.68 0.38 4.95
C ASN A 11 -13.98 0.73 4.25
N TYR A 12 -14.85 -0.25 4.03
CA TYR A 12 -16.19 -0.08 3.42
C TYR A 12 -16.18 0.86 2.19
N GLY A 13 -15.33 0.53 1.20
CA GLY A 13 -15.25 1.28 -0.05
C GLY A 13 -14.32 2.48 -0.02
N SER A 14 -13.69 2.79 1.11
CA SER A 14 -12.68 3.85 1.21
C SER A 14 -11.29 3.25 1.28
N ILE A 15 -10.36 3.89 0.60
CA ILE A 15 -8.96 3.45 0.49
C ILE A 15 -8.06 4.42 1.24
N LEU A 16 -7.14 3.88 2.05
CA LEU A 16 -6.17 4.70 2.77
C LEU A 16 -4.98 5.05 1.90
N LEU A 17 -4.71 6.34 1.78
CA LEU A 17 -3.49 6.86 1.15
C LEU A 17 -2.70 7.66 2.17
N LEU A 18 -1.38 7.58 2.07
CA LEU A 18 -0.45 8.34 2.91
C LEU A 18 0.35 9.29 2.03
N GLN A 19 0.63 10.49 2.56
CA GLN A 19 1.53 11.42 1.90
C GLN A 19 2.92 11.25 2.47
N TYR A 20 3.90 11.02 1.60
CA TYR A 20 5.31 10.87 1.96
C TYR A 20 6.00 12.22 2.01
N PRO A 21 7.17 12.33 2.70
CA PRO A 21 7.82 13.63 2.92
C PRO A 21 8.12 14.40 1.63
N GLN A 22 8.36 13.72 0.51
CA GLN A 22 8.61 14.36 -0.77
C GLN A 22 7.34 14.90 -1.42
N GLY A 23 6.18 14.65 -0.84
CA GLY A 23 4.89 15.17 -1.30
C GLY A 23 4.04 14.19 -2.10
N HIS A 24 4.59 13.04 -2.51
CA HIS A 24 3.80 12.06 -3.28
C HIS A 24 2.86 11.28 -2.39
N TRP A 25 1.75 10.83 -2.98
CA TRP A 25 0.73 10.01 -2.31
C TRP A 25 0.83 8.58 -2.79
N ASP A 26 0.82 7.64 -1.86
CA ASP A 26 0.91 6.21 -2.14
C ASP A 26 0.28 5.41 -1.01
N PHE A 27 0.22 4.09 -1.19
CA PHE A 27 -0.25 3.17 -0.17
C PHE A 27 0.82 2.93 0.89
N PRO A 28 0.43 2.45 2.09
CA PRO A 28 1.38 1.99 3.09
C PRO A 28 2.23 0.84 2.53
N LYS A 29 3.53 0.91 2.73
CA LYS A 29 4.48 -0.12 2.28
C LYS A 29 5.83 0.02 2.99
N GLY A 30 6.63 -1.02 2.95
CA GLY A 30 7.99 -0.95 3.44
C GLY A 30 8.78 -2.22 3.14
N HIS A 31 10.05 -2.18 3.52
CA HIS A 31 11.02 -3.22 3.18
C HIS A 31 10.80 -4.51 3.96
N ILE A 32 11.10 -5.64 3.32
CA ILE A 32 11.14 -6.94 3.99
C ILE A 32 12.29 -6.96 5.00
N GLU A 33 12.00 -7.51 6.19
CA GLU A 33 13.00 -7.76 7.22
C GLU A 33 13.17 -9.26 7.45
N ASN A 34 14.32 -9.66 7.96
CA ASN A 34 14.64 -11.08 8.14
C ASN A 34 13.65 -11.81 9.07
N GLU A 35 13.06 -11.09 10.01
CA GLU A 35 12.10 -11.65 10.98
C GLU A 35 10.71 -11.86 10.38
N ASP A 36 10.43 -11.28 9.21
CA ASP A 36 9.13 -11.41 8.57
C ASP A 36 8.94 -12.83 8.04
N ALA A 37 7.83 -13.46 8.43
CA ALA A 37 7.56 -14.86 8.06
C ALA A 37 7.31 -15.01 6.55
N ASP A 38 6.64 -14.01 5.95
CA ASP A 38 6.32 -13.99 4.52
C ASP A 38 6.02 -12.55 4.10
N ARG A 39 5.66 -12.37 2.81
CA ARG A 39 5.38 -11.04 2.26
C ARG A 39 4.18 -10.36 2.92
N LYS A 40 3.13 -11.11 3.22
CA LYS A 40 1.95 -10.55 3.91
C LYS A 40 2.31 -10.09 5.32
N ALA A 41 3.18 -10.82 6.00
CA ALA A 41 3.69 -10.39 7.31
C ALA A 41 4.42 -9.07 7.22
N THR A 42 5.24 -8.88 6.18
CA THR A 42 5.92 -7.59 5.94
C THR A 42 4.90 -6.48 5.74
N ALA A 43 3.90 -6.70 4.88
CA ALA A 43 2.88 -5.70 4.60
C ALA A 43 2.11 -5.34 5.87
N ALA A 44 1.72 -6.31 6.68
CA ALA A 44 1.00 -6.08 7.93
C ALA A 44 1.85 -5.32 8.96
N ARG A 45 3.13 -5.69 9.09
CA ARG A 45 4.05 -5.02 10.02
C ARG A 45 4.26 -3.56 9.63
N GLU A 46 4.53 -3.29 8.35
CA GLU A 46 4.72 -1.93 7.87
C GLU A 46 3.46 -1.08 8.03
N LEU A 47 2.29 -1.66 7.75
CA LEU A 47 1.04 -0.96 7.96
C LEU A 47 0.87 -0.56 9.43
N ALA A 48 1.14 -1.48 10.36
CA ALA A 48 1.02 -1.21 11.79
C ALA A 48 2.01 -0.12 12.24
N GLU A 49 3.24 -0.16 11.72
CA GLU A 49 4.26 0.85 12.04
C GLU A 49 3.87 2.23 11.51
N GLU A 50 3.29 2.29 10.31
CA GLU A 50 2.98 3.56 9.65
C GLU A 50 1.65 4.16 10.08
N THR A 51 0.70 3.36 10.53
CA THR A 51 -0.67 3.84 10.80
C THR A 51 -1.22 3.46 12.16
N GLY A 52 -0.59 2.52 12.85
CA GLY A 52 -1.13 1.97 14.09
C GLY A 52 -2.26 0.96 13.90
N ILE A 53 -2.66 0.69 12.65
CA ILE A 53 -3.76 -0.25 12.36
C ILE A 53 -3.20 -1.67 12.27
N ASN A 54 -3.74 -2.58 13.08
CA ASN A 54 -3.34 -3.98 13.08
C ASN A 54 -4.52 -4.96 13.02
N ASP A 55 -5.75 -4.47 13.09
CA ASP A 55 -6.96 -5.29 12.96
C ASP A 55 -7.34 -5.42 11.47
N ILE A 56 -6.52 -6.15 10.72
CA ILE A 56 -6.73 -6.31 9.28
C ILE A 56 -7.01 -7.75 8.92
N GLN A 57 -7.72 -7.91 7.81
CA GLN A 57 -7.97 -9.21 7.21
C GLN A 57 -7.61 -9.14 5.73
N PHE A 58 -6.63 -9.93 5.31
CA PHE A 58 -6.22 -9.96 3.91
C PHE A 58 -7.32 -10.57 3.04
N VAL A 59 -7.52 -9.96 1.88
CA VAL A 59 -8.44 -10.47 0.86
C VAL A 59 -7.72 -11.53 0.05
N GLU A 60 -8.31 -12.72 -0.02
CA GLU A 60 -7.73 -13.85 -0.72
C GLU A 60 -7.63 -13.64 -2.24
N GLY A 61 -6.62 -14.25 -2.84
CA GLY A 61 -6.50 -14.33 -4.29
C GLY A 61 -5.92 -13.11 -4.98
N PHE A 62 -5.38 -12.15 -4.23
CA PHE A 62 -4.77 -10.97 -4.82
C PHE A 62 -3.31 -10.83 -4.42
N GLU A 63 -2.44 -10.73 -5.42
CA GLU A 63 -1.07 -10.28 -5.28
C GLU A 63 -0.70 -9.58 -6.58
N PHE A 64 -0.17 -8.38 -6.48
CA PHE A 64 0.21 -7.58 -7.65
C PHE A 64 1.63 -7.09 -7.46
N ARG A 65 2.47 -7.29 -8.48
CA ARG A 65 3.87 -6.89 -8.40
C ARG A 65 4.12 -5.69 -9.29
N THR A 66 4.75 -4.67 -8.73
CA THR A 66 5.29 -3.55 -9.50
C THR A 66 6.81 -3.57 -9.41
N ALA A 67 7.49 -3.10 -10.45
CA ALA A 67 8.93 -3.03 -10.47
C ALA A 67 9.37 -1.76 -11.21
N TYR A 68 10.40 -1.12 -10.68
CA TYR A 68 10.97 0.07 -11.30
C TYR A 68 12.43 0.20 -10.87
N ASP A 69 13.15 1.09 -11.54
CA ASP A 69 14.50 1.43 -11.13
C ASP A 69 14.61 2.93 -10.87
N PHE A 70 15.63 3.29 -10.11
CA PHE A 70 15.97 4.69 -9.86
C PHE A 70 17.46 4.78 -9.59
N ARG A 71 17.99 6.02 -9.67
CA ARG A 71 19.38 6.26 -9.34
C ARG A 71 19.52 6.88 -7.97
N HIS A 72 20.47 6.35 -7.21
CA HIS A 72 20.82 6.87 -5.90
C HIS A 72 22.35 6.90 -5.78
N LYS A 73 22.91 8.08 -5.56
CA LYS A 73 24.37 8.29 -5.46
C LYS A 73 25.13 7.71 -6.66
N GLY A 74 24.58 7.92 -7.86
CA GLY A 74 25.20 7.47 -9.11
C GLY A 74 25.03 6.00 -9.41
N LYS A 75 24.36 5.22 -8.55
CA LYS A 75 24.10 3.80 -8.76
C LYS A 75 22.66 3.56 -9.15
N ARG A 76 22.46 2.61 -10.06
CA ARG A 76 21.12 2.14 -10.41
C ARG A 76 20.64 1.19 -9.32
N ILE A 77 19.44 1.47 -8.79
CA ILE A 77 18.77 0.62 -7.82
C ILE A 77 17.52 0.03 -8.48
N ASP A 78 17.43 -1.29 -8.52
CA ASP A 78 16.24 -1.98 -8.97
C ASP A 78 15.37 -2.28 -7.77
N LYS A 79 14.08 -1.97 -7.88
CA LYS A 79 13.12 -2.16 -6.80
C LYS A 79 11.88 -2.89 -7.29
N GLN A 80 11.34 -3.79 -6.45
CA GLN A 80 10.04 -4.39 -6.66
C GLN A 80 9.19 -4.23 -5.41
N VAL A 81 7.87 -4.18 -5.61
CA VAL A 81 6.90 -4.10 -4.53
C VAL A 81 5.83 -5.15 -4.79
N PHE A 82 5.51 -5.93 -3.76
CA PHE A 82 4.37 -6.87 -3.79
C PHE A 82 3.22 -6.24 -3.02
N TRP A 83 2.06 -6.15 -3.67
CA TRP A 83 0.89 -5.47 -3.16
C TRP A 83 -0.22 -6.46 -2.84
N TYR A 84 -0.86 -6.25 -1.70
CA TYR A 84 -1.99 -7.06 -1.23
C TYR A 84 -3.17 -6.15 -0.94
N ILE A 85 -4.35 -6.73 -0.79
CA ILE A 85 -5.54 -6.01 -0.34
C ILE A 85 -5.85 -6.50 1.07
N ALA A 86 -6.18 -5.58 1.97
CA ALA A 86 -6.66 -5.92 3.31
C ALA A 86 -7.85 -5.04 3.66
N GLU A 87 -8.75 -5.60 4.49
CA GLU A 87 -9.91 -4.88 4.98
C GLU A 87 -9.75 -4.62 6.47
N THR A 88 -10.25 -3.47 6.92
CA THR A 88 -10.25 -3.10 8.34
C THR A 88 -11.53 -2.37 8.70
N GLU A 89 -11.92 -2.46 9.97
CA GLU A 89 -13.00 -1.65 10.51
C GLU A 89 -12.50 -0.37 11.17
N THR A 90 -11.18 -0.20 11.29
CA THR A 90 -10.54 0.94 11.97
C THR A 90 -10.18 2.02 10.96
N MET A 91 -10.72 3.23 11.15
CA MET A 91 -10.35 4.40 10.35
C MET A 91 -9.39 5.34 11.07
N ALA A 92 -9.20 5.17 12.37
CA ALA A 92 -8.29 6.03 13.13
C ALA A 92 -6.85 5.72 12.78
N VAL A 93 -6.16 6.67 12.16
CA VAL A 93 -4.78 6.52 11.72
C VAL A 93 -3.88 7.37 12.60
N LYS A 94 -2.86 6.73 13.16
CA LYS A 94 -1.79 7.42 13.88
C LYS A 94 -0.57 7.44 12.96
N ILE A 95 -0.40 8.56 12.25
CA ILE A 95 0.66 8.70 11.25
C ILE A 95 2.03 8.66 11.91
N SER A 96 2.95 7.87 11.33
CA SER A 96 4.34 7.87 11.75
C SER A 96 5.03 9.16 11.31
N HIS A 97 6.20 9.44 11.89
CA HIS A 97 6.99 10.63 11.51
C HIS A 97 7.52 10.58 10.07
N GLU A 98 7.38 9.44 9.39
CA GLU A 98 7.79 9.28 7.99
C GLU A 98 6.74 9.81 7.00
N HIS A 99 5.56 10.20 7.49
CA HIS A 99 4.46 10.66 6.64
C HIS A 99 3.94 12.01 7.13
N THR A 100 3.44 12.81 6.21
CA THR A 100 2.97 14.16 6.52
C THR A 100 1.46 14.27 6.60
N GLU A 101 0.72 13.36 5.94
CA GLU A 101 -0.74 13.45 5.87
C GLU A 101 -1.34 12.08 5.54
N GLN A 102 -2.63 11.93 5.78
CA GLN A 102 -3.37 10.71 5.43
C GLN A 102 -4.77 11.07 4.93
N LEU A 103 -5.30 10.25 4.01
CA LEU A 103 -6.65 10.42 3.46
C LEU A 103 -7.30 9.05 3.30
N TRP A 104 -8.59 8.98 3.61
CA TRP A 104 -9.47 7.88 3.22
C TRP A 104 -10.32 8.37 2.05
N LEU A 105 -10.19 7.73 0.88
CA LEU A 105 -10.86 8.17 -0.34
C LEU A 105 -11.59 7.00 -1.01
N GLU A 106 -12.72 7.31 -1.66
CA GLU A 106 -13.37 6.32 -2.52
C GLU A 106 -12.45 5.99 -3.71
N TRP A 107 -12.72 4.88 -4.39
CA TRP A 107 -11.86 4.35 -5.45
C TRP A 107 -11.49 5.39 -6.51
N GLU A 108 -12.48 6.16 -6.99
CA GLU A 108 -12.24 7.15 -8.03
C GLU A 108 -11.37 8.30 -7.52
N ASP A 109 -11.66 8.81 -6.33
CA ASP A 109 -10.90 9.90 -5.74
C ASP A 109 -9.48 9.45 -5.37
N ALA A 110 -9.33 8.22 -4.90
CA ALA A 110 -8.02 7.64 -4.62
C ALA A 110 -7.19 7.53 -5.90
N MET A 111 -7.82 7.11 -7.00
CA MET A 111 -7.15 7.03 -8.30
C MET A 111 -6.59 8.40 -8.73
N ASN A 112 -7.39 9.45 -8.53
CA ASN A 112 -6.98 10.81 -8.87
C ASN A 112 -5.91 11.37 -7.93
N GLN A 113 -5.90 10.92 -6.68
CA GLN A 113 -4.95 11.40 -5.67
C GLN A 113 -3.57 10.76 -5.80
N LEU A 114 -3.50 9.52 -6.24
CA LEU A 114 -2.22 8.81 -6.38
C LEU A 114 -1.30 9.51 -7.36
N THR A 115 -0.03 9.67 -6.96
CA THR A 115 0.94 10.44 -7.73
C THR A 115 1.53 9.67 -8.90
N HIS A 116 1.76 8.36 -8.73
CA HIS A 116 2.50 7.55 -9.70
C HIS A 116 1.61 6.58 -10.47
N HIS A 117 1.94 6.39 -11.76
CA HIS A 117 1.20 5.45 -12.63
C HIS A 117 1.23 4.01 -12.10
N GLU A 118 2.35 3.59 -11.50
CA GLU A 118 2.48 2.26 -10.93
C GLU A 118 1.45 2.03 -9.82
N SER A 119 1.27 3.02 -8.95
CA SER A 119 0.30 2.95 -7.86
C SER A 119 -1.13 2.97 -8.39
N GLN A 120 -1.39 3.76 -9.43
CA GLN A 120 -2.71 3.77 -10.08
C GLN A 120 -3.04 2.41 -10.69
N GLY A 121 -2.04 1.74 -11.27
CA GLY A 121 -2.20 0.39 -11.80
C GLY A 121 -2.53 -0.63 -10.71
N VAL A 122 -1.90 -0.51 -9.55
CA VAL A 122 -2.21 -1.35 -8.39
C VAL A 122 -3.66 -1.13 -7.95
N LEU A 123 -4.08 0.11 -7.85
CA LEU A 123 -5.46 0.43 -7.42
C LEU A 123 -6.49 -0.10 -8.41
N ALA A 124 -6.23 0.04 -9.71
CA ALA A 124 -7.12 -0.49 -10.74
C ALA A 124 -7.26 -2.00 -10.63
N ALA A 125 -6.15 -2.72 -10.44
CA ALA A 125 -6.18 -4.17 -10.28
C ALA A 125 -6.91 -4.57 -9.00
N ALA A 126 -6.67 -3.86 -7.90
CA ALA A 126 -7.35 -4.12 -6.63
C ALA A 126 -8.86 -3.89 -6.74
N ASN A 127 -9.27 -2.80 -7.38
CA ASN A 127 -10.68 -2.51 -7.59
C ASN A 127 -11.37 -3.59 -8.43
N ALA A 128 -10.71 -4.03 -9.50
CA ALA A 128 -11.24 -5.10 -10.35
C ALA A 128 -11.40 -6.41 -9.56
N HIS A 129 -10.43 -6.75 -8.72
CA HIS A 129 -10.50 -7.94 -7.87
C HIS A 129 -11.64 -7.84 -6.88
N MET A 130 -11.78 -6.72 -6.19
CA MET A 130 -12.86 -6.53 -5.21
C MET A 130 -14.24 -6.63 -5.86
N LYS A 131 -14.40 -6.05 -7.06
CA LYS A 131 -15.64 -6.19 -7.83
C LYS A 131 -15.91 -7.64 -8.20
N SER A 132 -14.88 -8.38 -8.60
CA SER A 132 -15.02 -9.77 -9.01
C SER A 132 -15.52 -10.67 -7.90
N ILE A 133 -15.26 -10.31 -6.65
CA ILE A 133 -15.71 -11.05 -5.47
C ILE A 133 -16.89 -10.38 -4.75
N GLY A 134 -17.47 -9.33 -5.35
CA GLY A 134 -18.66 -8.65 -4.83
C GLY A 134 -18.39 -7.78 -3.61
N ARG A 135 -17.20 -7.24 -3.47
CA ARG A 135 -16.79 -6.47 -2.27
C ARG A 135 -16.34 -5.05 -2.59
N ASP A 136 -16.73 -4.52 -3.70
CA ASP A 136 -16.40 -3.12 -3.98
C ASP A 136 -17.37 -2.17 -3.23
#